data_96cf08a563d26a2c3b3f54eed2575e1f
#
_entry.id   96cf08a563d26a2c3b3f54eed2575e1f
#
_cell.length_a   1.000
_cell.length_b   1.000
_cell.length_c   1.000
_cell.angle_alpha   90.00
_cell.angle_beta   90.00
_cell.angle_gamma   90.00
#
_symmetry.space_group_name_H-M   'P 1'
#
loop_
_entity.id
_entity.type
_entity.pdbx_description
1 polymer ?
#
loop_
_entity_poly.entity_id
_entity_poly.type
_entity_poly.pdbx_seq_one_letter_code
_entity_poly.pdbx_strand_id
1 'polypeptide(L)'
;MPADTSTSVPPTDTFTPLPTLTFTPIPTLTVTSTPLPTETMTPAPLPVVERLKARVTAGLLSCRYGPGSEYLYLFALRQTASIELVGRVDAENWNWVWVENQTRCWVNAQFLDVAGDIKSLPVVYPEIAKLPITPYYPSSAVLSTERNKQTNVVMVSWVDVPISPGDFEDDTMQTYIVEIWRCTGGELIFDPLATSLAFITFIDEPGCSEASHGRVFVQEKHGYAGPAEIPWPEY
;
A
#
# COMPACT_ATOMS: atom_id res chain seq x y z
N MET A 1 -47.15 -67.29 44.27
CA MET A 1 -45.86 -67.18 44.96
C MET A 1 -45.01 -68.36 44.52
N PRO A 2 -43.92 -68.14 43.87
CA PRO A 2 -42.77 -68.99 44.01
C PRO A 2 -41.55 -68.14 44.41
N ALA A 3 -40.66 -68.82 45.16
CA ALA A 3 -39.56 -68.32 45.91
C ALA A 3 -38.34 -68.01 45.08
N ASP A 4 -37.64 -66.92 45.42
CA ASP A 4 -36.35 -66.50 44.89
C ASP A 4 -35.24 -67.45 45.43
N THR A 5 -34.49 -68.04 44.50
CA THR A 5 -33.28 -68.79 44.79
C THR A 5 -32.08 -67.94 44.42
N SER A 6 -31.42 -67.40 45.42
CA SER A 6 -30.14 -66.65 45.24
C SER A 6 -28.99 -67.63 45.19
N THR A 7 -28.34 -67.78 44.07
CA THR A 7 -27.08 -68.50 43.86
C THR A 7 -25.89 -67.59 44.12
N SER A 8 -25.11 -67.84 45.15
CA SER A 8 -23.84 -67.14 45.44
C SER A 8 -22.71 -67.69 44.55
N VAL A 9 -22.07 -66.82 43.79
CA VAL A 9 -20.86 -67.10 43.00
C VAL A 9 -19.64 -66.89 43.92
N PRO A 10 -18.67 -67.83 43.98
CA PRO A 10 -17.45 -67.64 44.78
C PRO A 10 -16.52 -66.59 44.13
N PRO A 11 -15.70 -65.91 44.94
CA PRO A 11 -14.77 -64.92 44.44
C PRO A 11 -13.62 -65.58 43.64
N THR A 12 -13.32 -65.06 42.46
CA THR A 12 -12.19 -65.49 41.65
C THR A 12 -10.94 -64.74 42.13
N ASP A 13 -9.90 -65.50 42.49
CA ASP A 13 -8.59 -64.92 42.85
C ASP A 13 -7.94 -64.21 41.64
N THR A 14 -7.80 -62.93 41.76
CA THR A 14 -7.11 -62.08 40.73
C THR A 14 -5.62 -62.05 41.05
N PHE A 15 -4.82 -62.71 40.24
CA PHE A 15 -3.35 -62.58 40.33
C PHE A 15 -2.91 -61.15 39.97
N THR A 16 -2.32 -60.47 40.95
CA THR A 16 -1.69 -59.15 40.72
C THR A 16 -0.33 -59.37 40.04
N PRO A 17 -0.10 -58.84 38.86
CA PRO A 17 1.21 -58.97 38.20
C PRO A 17 2.30 -58.23 38.97
N LEU A 18 3.44 -58.85 39.10
CA LEU A 18 4.65 -58.31 39.72
C LEU A 18 5.17 -57.14 38.90
N PRO A 19 5.61 -55.99 39.48
CA PRO A 19 6.12 -54.90 38.77
C PRO A 19 7.41 -55.25 38.02
N THR A 20 7.41 -55.08 36.68
CA THR A 20 8.56 -55.24 35.82
C THR A 20 9.50 -54.05 36.01
N LEU A 21 10.75 -54.29 36.33
CA LEU A 21 11.78 -53.23 36.42
C LEU A 21 12.05 -52.67 35.01
N THR A 22 11.52 -51.48 34.73
CA THR A 22 11.79 -50.76 33.51
C THR A 22 13.11 -50.01 33.68
N PHE A 23 14.11 -50.36 32.88
CA PHE A 23 15.37 -49.61 32.82
C PHE A 23 15.08 -48.28 32.12
N THR A 24 15.19 -47.17 32.82
CA THR A 24 15.13 -45.85 32.27
C THR A 24 16.48 -45.56 31.55
N PRO A 25 16.49 -45.28 30.22
CA PRO A 25 17.73 -44.95 29.54
C PRO A 25 18.29 -43.64 30.10
N ILE A 26 19.59 -43.63 30.37
CA ILE A 26 20.33 -42.42 30.79
C ILE A 26 20.29 -41.45 29.63
N PRO A 27 19.91 -40.14 29.82
CA PRO A 27 19.91 -39.14 28.77
C PRO A 27 21.34 -38.95 28.27
N THR A 28 21.58 -39.23 27.00
CA THR A 28 22.82 -38.92 26.32
C THR A 28 22.84 -37.40 26.09
N LEU A 29 23.86 -36.72 26.61
CA LEU A 29 24.07 -35.30 26.34
C LEU A 29 24.44 -35.13 24.86
N THR A 30 23.46 -34.78 24.03
CA THR A 30 23.69 -34.37 22.63
C THR A 30 24.17 -32.92 22.65
N VAL A 31 25.43 -32.68 22.33
CA VAL A 31 25.96 -31.34 22.11
C VAL A 31 25.35 -30.83 20.81
N THR A 32 24.28 -30.06 20.92
CA THR A 32 23.73 -29.32 19.78
C THR A 32 24.60 -28.09 19.57
N SER A 33 25.41 -28.13 18.51
CA SER A 33 26.14 -26.93 18.07
C SER A 33 25.09 -25.92 17.54
N THR A 34 24.83 -24.87 18.29
CA THR A 34 24.01 -23.73 17.82
C THR A 34 24.77 -23.07 16.68
N PRO A 35 24.18 -22.98 15.45
CA PRO A 35 24.84 -22.28 14.37
C PRO A 35 25.06 -20.81 14.79
N LEU A 36 26.29 -20.36 14.60
CA LEU A 36 26.64 -18.95 14.81
C LEU A 36 25.76 -18.12 13.85
N PRO A 37 25.11 -17.05 14.34
CA PRO A 37 24.31 -16.18 13.47
C PRO A 37 25.19 -15.65 12.34
N THR A 38 24.83 -15.96 11.09
CA THR A 38 25.45 -15.37 9.92
C THR A 38 25.10 -13.89 9.92
N GLU A 39 26.10 -13.03 9.95
CA GLU A 39 25.89 -11.59 9.83
C GLU A 39 25.22 -11.31 8.46
N THR A 40 23.94 -10.99 8.48
CA THR A 40 23.25 -10.50 7.29
C THR A 40 23.75 -9.08 7.06
N MET A 41 24.55 -8.89 6.02
CA MET A 41 24.99 -7.56 5.63
C MET A 41 23.76 -6.75 5.20
N THR A 42 23.31 -5.85 6.05
CA THR A 42 22.30 -4.85 5.68
C THR A 42 22.92 -4.00 4.58
N PRO A 43 22.31 -3.92 3.38
CA PRO A 43 22.84 -3.06 2.32
C PRO A 43 22.94 -1.63 2.83
N ALA A 44 24.10 -1.01 2.59
CA ALA A 44 24.31 0.39 2.95
C ALA A 44 23.25 1.24 2.21
N PRO A 45 22.62 2.22 2.89
CA PRO A 45 21.65 3.10 2.26
C PRO A 45 22.31 3.81 1.07
N LEU A 46 21.61 3.90 -0.05
CA LEU A 46 22.08 4.65 -1.21
C LEU A 46 22.30 6.13 -0.82
N PRO A 47 23.39 6.76 -1.27
CA PRO A 47 23.57 8.19 -1.03
C PRO A 47 22.42 8.96 -1.70
N VAL A 48 21.75 9.81 -0.94
CA VAL A 48 20.67 10.68 -1.47
C VAL A 48 21.31 11.77 -2.30
N VAL A 49 20.85 11.93 -3.54
CA VAL A 49 21.23 13.03 -4.43
C VAL A 49 20.06 14.00 -4.59
N GLU A 50 20.37 15.29 -4.61
CA GLU A 50 19.33 16.33 -4.73
C GLU A 50 18.70 16.38 -6.13
N ARG A 51 19.46 16.06 -7.17
CA ARG A 51 19.03 16.19 -8.57
C ARG A 51 19.68 15.16 -9.47
N LEU A 52 18.93 14.70 -10.47
CA LEU A 52 19.44 13.90 -11.57
C LEU A 52 19.07 14.56 -12.89
N LYS A 53 19.97 14.55 -13.86
CA LYS A 53 19.67 14.98 -15.23
C LYS A 53 19.04 13.83 -16.00
N ALA A 54 18.03 14.14 -16.78
CA ALA A 54 17.38 13.18 -17.64
C ALA A 54 17.03 13.77 -19.01
N ARG A 55 16.81 12.90 -19.98
CA ARG A 55 16.37 13.24 -21.32
C ARG A 55 15.12 12.43 -21.68
N VAL A 56 14.14 13.09 -22.28
CA VAL A 56 12.91 12.45 -22.74
C VAL A 56 13.20 11.56 -23.94
N THR A 57 12.79 10.28 -23.89
CA THR A 57 12.97 9.30 -24.98
C THR A 57 11.71 9.12 -25.81
N ALA A 58 10.53 9.31 -25.22
CA ALA A 58 9.24 9.25 -25.93
C ALA A 58 9.04 10.44 -26.87
N GLY A 59 8.26 10.30 -27.92
CA GLY A 59 7.88 11.40 -28.82
C GLY A 59 7.23 12.58 -28.09
N LEU A 60 6.29 12.25 -27.20
CA LEU A 60 5.66 13.17 -26.24
C LEU A 60 5.55 12.45 -24.89
N LEU A 61 5.94 13.12 -23.81
CA LEU A 61 5.83 12.63 -22.45
C LEU A 61 4.91 13.55 -21.65
N SER A 62 3.81 12.98 -21.15
CA SER A 62 2.81 13.72 -20.36
C SER A 62 3.40 14.16 -19.02
N CYS A 63 3.30 15.45 -18.75
CA CYS A 63 3.41 16.04 -17.42
C CYS A 63 2.04 16.07 -16.77
N ARG A 64 1.95 15.65 -15.51
CA ARG A 64 0.69 15.56 -14.75
C ARG A 64 0.80 16.27 -13.40
N TYR A 65 -0.33 16.55 -12.80
CA TYR A 65 -0.38 17.20 -11.48
C TYR A 65 0.00 16.25 -10.33
N GLY A 66 -0.07 14.93 -10.54
CA GLY A 66 0.31 13.92 -9.58
C GLY A 66 1.01 12.72 -10.21
N PRO A 67 1.55 11.80 -9.38
CA PRO A 67 2.34 10.66 -9.82
C PRO A 67 1.47 9.49 -10.25
N GLY A 68 0.75 9.64 -11.36
CA GLY A 68 -0.13 8.63 -11.92
C GLY A 68 -0.76 9.07 -13.22
N SER A 69 -1.18 8.12 -14.04
CA SER A 69 -1.97 8.38 -15.26
C SER A 69 -3.36 8.92 -14.93
N GLU A 70 -3.81 8.69 -13.72
CA GLU A 70 -5.11 9.05 -13.17
C GLU A 70 -5.24 10.55 -12.88
N TYR A 71 -4.11 11.23 -12.67
CA TYR A 71 -4.09 12.67 -12.43
C TYR A 71 -4.25 13.45 -13.73
N LEU A 72 -4.85 14.63 -13.61
CA LEU A 72 -5.05 15.54 -14.72
C LEU A 72 -3.74 15.86 -15.46
N TYR A 73 -3.86 15.96 -16.77
CA TYR A 73 -2.79 16.34 -17.66
C TYR A 73 -2.50 17.85 -17.55
N LEU A 74 -1.23 18.21 -17.61
CA LEU A 74 -0.81 19.61 -17.57
C LEU A 74 -0.27 20.05 -18.92
N PHE A 75 0.72 19.35 -19.46
CA PHE A 75 1.29 19.56 -20.80
C PHE A 75 2.17 18.37 -21.18
N ALA A 76 2.73 18.34 -22.39
CA ALA A 76 3.67 17.31 -22.82
C ALA A 76 5.08 17.88 -23.05
N LEU A 77 6.07 17.10 -22.63
CA LEU A 77 7.47 17.29 -22.97
C LEU A 77 7.76 16.59 -24.30
N ARG A 78 8.52 17.26 -25.15
CA ARG A 78 8.93 16.71 -26.44
C ARG A 78 10.11 15.76 -26.29
N GLN A 79 10.27 14.88 -27.25
CA GLN A 79 11.44 14.02 -27.36
C GLN A 79 12.74 14.86 -27.32
N THR A 80 13.77 14.31 -26.69
CA THR A 80 15.08 14.94 -26.45
C THR A 80 15.09 16.14 -25.49
N ALA A 81 13.95 16.55 -24.93
CA ALA A 81 13.94 17.58 -23.89
C ALA A 81 14.82 17.15 -22.71
N SER A 82 15.69 18.07 -22.27
CA SER A 82 16.50 17.88 -21.05
C SER A 82 15.72 18.41 -19.86
N ILE A 83 15.65 17.61 -18.80
CA ILE A 83 14.93 17.89 -17.56
C ILE A 83 15.78 17.56 -16.34
N GLU A 84 15.44 18.13 -15.19
CA GLU A 84 16.02 17.80 -13.91
C GLU A 84 14.98 17.11 -13.04
N LEU A 85 15.35 15.93 -12.50
CA LEU A 85 14.54 15.15 -11.56
C LEU A 85 14.97 15.52 -10.16
N VAL A 86 14.04 15.87 -9.28
CA VAL A 86 14.33 16.32 -7.92
C VAL A 86 13.58 15.54 -6.86
N GLY A 87 12.83 14.51 -7.25
CA GLY A 87 12.12 13.64 -6.34
C GLY A 87 11.50 12.45 -7.04
N ARG A 88 11.10 11.45 -6.27
CA ARG A 88 10.38 10.26 -6.71
C ARG A 88 9.29 9.91 -5.71
N VAL A 89 8.29 9.14 -6.11
CA VAL A 89 7.42 8.48 -5.15
C VAL A 89 8.01 7.17 -4.65
N ASP A 90 7.63 6.78 -3.45
CA ASP A 90 7.97 5.50 -2.86
C ASP A 90 6.78 4.54 -3.02
N ALA A 91 6.62 4.03 -4.24
CA ALA A 91 5.55 3.12 -4.59
C ALA A 91 6.14 1.91 -5.32
N GLU A 92 5.65 0.71 -5.01
CA GLU A 92 6.26 -0.56 -5.40
C GLU A 92 6.38 -0.79 -6.91
N ASN A 93 5.58 -0.17 -7.73
CA ASN A 93 5.62 -0.33 -9.20
C ASN A 93 5.49 0.98 -9.95
N TRP A 94 5.74 2.10 -9.29
CA TRP A 94 5.48 3.41 -9.85
C TRP A 94 6.77 4.15 -10.16
N ASN A 95 7.09 4.24 -11.43
CA ASN A 95 8.22 5.00 -11.93
C ASN A 95 7.87 6.47 -12.12
N TRP A 96 7.23 7.09 -11.14
CA TRP A 96 6.88 8.50 -11.23
C TRP A 96 7.90 9.37 -10.52
N VAL A 97 8.36 10.39 -11.22
CA VAL A 97 9.39 11.31 -10.75
C VAL A 97 8.92 12.76 -10.88
N TRP A 98 9.31 13.55 -9.91
CA TRP A 98 9.03 14.98 -9.85
C TRP A 98 10.10 15.75 -10.63
N VAL A 99 9.65 16.53 -11.60
CA VAL A 99 10.49 17.35 -12.46
C VAL A 99 10.46 18.80 -12.00
N GLU A 100 11.63 19.39 -11.81
CA GLU A 100 11.78 20.81 -11.60
C GLU A 100 12.43 21.45 -12.83
N ASN A 101 11.62 22.13 -13.61
CA ASN A 101 12.02 22.97 -14.72
C ASN A 101 11.22 24.30 -14.62
N GLN A 102 11.01 25.03 -15.73
CA GLN A 102 10.14 26.20 -15.76
C GLN A 102 8.72 25.91 -15.23
N THR A 103 8.25 24.68 -15.38
CA THR A 103 6.99 24.19 -14.81
C THR A 103 7.26 22.88 -14.08
N ARG A 104 6.78 22.76 -12.83
CA ARG A 104 6.91 21.57 -12.00
C ARG A 104 5.80 20.59 -12.31
N CYS A 105 6.12 19.32 -12.52
CA CYS A 105 5.15 18.28 -12.81
C CYS A 105 5.68 16.87 -12.52
N TRP A 106 4.78 15.90 -12.55
CA TRP A 106 5.10 14.50 -12.47
C TRP A 106 5.18 13.87 -13.86
N VAL A 107 6.21 13.06 -14.10
CA VAL A 107 6.38 12.31 -15.35
C VAL A 107 6.74 10.86 -15.05
N ASN A 108 6.40 9.98 -15.98
CA ASN A 108 6.77 8.56 -15.87
C ASN A 108 8.22 8.36 -16.32
N ALA A 109 9.07 7.90 -15.41
CA ALA A 109 10.50 7.70 -15.63
C ALA A 109 10.83 6.59 -16.64
N GLN A 110 9.90 5.69 -16.96
CA GLN A 110 10.10 4.69 -18.02
C GLN A 110 10.39 5.31 -19.40
N PHE A 111 10.00 6.55 -19.60
CA PHE A 111 10.21 7.31 -20.84
C PHE A 111 11.36 8.31 -20.75
N LEU A 112 12.30 8.07 -19.83
CA LEU A 112 13.46 8.90 -19.59
C LEU A 112 14.76 8.11 -19.73
N ASP A 113 15.76 8.74 -20.31
CA ASP A 113 17.16 8.35 -20.16
C ASP A 113 17.76 9.15 -19.01
N VAL A 114 18.05 8.50 -17.90
CA VAL A 114 18.42 9.13 -16.63
C VAL A 114 19.90 8.96 -16.35
N ALA A 115 20.59 10.05 -16.06
CA ALA A 115 22.00 10.01 -15.67
C ALA A 115 22.15 9.71 -14.16
N GLY A 116 21.94 8.45 -13.76
CA GLY A 116 22.06 7.98 -12.37
C GLY A 116 20.93 7.05 -11.95
N ASP A 117 20.92 6.72 -10.65
CA ASP A 117 19.89 5.86 -10.06
C ASP A 117 18.74 6.70 -9.49
N ILE A 118 17.53 6.54 -10.03
CA ILE A 118 16.30 7.21 -9.57
C ILE A 118 16.05 6.95 -8.07
N LYS A 119 16.43 5.77 -7.58
CA LYS A 119 16.27 5.42 -6.14
C LYS A 119 17.09 6.30 -5.21
N SER A 120 18.11 6.98 -5.72
CA SER A 120 18.89 7.94 -4.94
C SER A 120 18.21 9.30 -4.77
N LEU A 121 17.12 9.60 -5.51
CA LEU A 121 16.34 10.82 -5.31
C LEU A 121 15.52 10.76 -4.00
N PRO A 122 15.27 11.92 -3.37
CA PRO A 122 14.40 11.98 -2.20
C PRO A 122 12.98 11.54 -2.55
N VAL A 123 12.32 10.87 -1.58
CA VAL A 123 10.89 10.56 -1.69
C VAL A 123 10.09 11.83 -1.48
N VAL A 124 9.16 12.09 -2.39
CA VAL A 124 8.25 13.25 -2.33
C VAL A 124 6.85 12.82 -2.74
N TYR A 125 5.85 13.52 -2.24
CA TYR A 125 4.44 13.25 -2.51
C TYR A 125 3.74 14.50 -3.08
N PRO A 126 2.55 14.36 -3.68
CA PRO A 126 1.79 15.50 -4.16
C PRO A 126 1.48 16.48 -3.03
N GLU A 127 1.80 17.75 -3.26
CA GLU A 127 1.49 18.83 -2.32
C GLU A 127 0.12 19.43 -2.67
N ILE A 128 -0.81 19.42 -1.74
CA ILE A 128 -2.18 19.96 -1.92
C ILE A 128 -2.13 21.40 -2.44
N ALA A 129 -1.23 22.23 -1.88
CA ALA A 129 -1.10 23.63 -2.26
C ALA A 129 -0.66 23.86 -3.71
N LYS A 130 -0.18 22.83 -4.40
CA LYS A 130 0.25 22.89 -5.82
C LYS A 130 -0.79 22.33 -6.78
N LEU A 131 -1.85 21.72 -6.27
CA LEU A 131 -2.96 21.25 -7.11
C LEU A 131 -3.84 22.44 -7.51
N PRO A 132 -4.31 22.50 -8.77
CA PRO A 132 -5.28 23.52 -9.17
C PRO A 132 -6.61 23.25 -8.47
N ILE A 133 -7.21 24.30 -7.89
CA ILE A 133 -8.50 24.18 -7.20
C ILE A 133 -9.61 24.47 -8.22
N THR A 134 -10.56 23.51 -8.34
CA THR A 134 -11.75 23.78 -9.13
C THR A 134 -12.73 24.68 -8.38
N PRO A 135 -13.30 25.71 -9.03
CA PRO A 135 -14.35 26.51 -8.46
C PRO A 135 -15.77 25.97 -8.75
N TYR A 136 -15.88 24.89 -9.55
CA TYR A 136 -17.17 24.44 -10.09
C TYR A 136 -17.83 23.35 -9.26
N TYR A 137 -17.04 22.56 -8.53
CA TYR A 137 -17.54 21.43 -7.76
C TYR A 137 -17.07 21.50 -6.29
N PRO A 138 -17.92 21.07 -5.35
CA PRO A 138 -17.53 21.02 -3.94
C PRO A 138 -16.58 19.83 -3.67
N SER A 139 -15.86 19.91 -2.57
CA SER A 139 -15.21 18.72 -2.01
C SER A 139 -16.26 17.69 -1.60
N SER A 140 -15.91 16.41 -1.72
CA SER A 140 -16.70 15.34 -1.12
C SER A 140 -16.54 15.31 0.41
N ALA A 141 -17.34 14.48 1.08
CA ALA A 141 -17.19 14.16 2.50
C ALA A 141 -17.22 12.65 2.68
N VAL A 142 -16.28 12.09 3.44
CA VAL A 142 -16.25 10.67 3.74
C VAL A 142 -17.43 10.30 4.62
N LEU A 143 -18.19 9.28 4.23
CA LEU A 143 -19.38 8.78 4.92
C LEU A 143 -19.04 7.62 5.85
N SER A 144 -18.26 6.66 5.36
CA SER A 144 -17.84 5.50 6.15
C SER A 144 -16.48 4.98 5.73
N THR A 145 -15.80 4.37 6.70
CA THR A 145 -14.60 3.56 6.50
C THR A 145 -14.77 2.26 7.26
N GLU A 146 -14.62 1.14 6.58
CA GLU A 146 -14.82 -0.18 7.14
C GLU A 146 -13.64 -1.08 6.81
N ARG A 147 -13.20 -1.89 7.78
CA ARG A 147 -12.13 -2.87 7.60
C ARG A 147 -12.68 -4.28 7.81
N ASN A 148 -12.43 -5.16 6.85
CA ASN A 148 -12.58 -6.59 7.05
C ASN A 148 -11.31 -7.14 7.71
N LYS A 149 -11.40 -7.49 9.00
CA LYS A 149 -10.25 -7.97 9.79
C LYS A 149 -9.67 -9.32 9.34
N GLN A 150 -10.39 -10.12 8.57
CA GLN A 150 -9.92 -11.39 8.04
C GLN A 150 -9.12 -11.23 6.73
N THR A 151 -9.48 -10.25 5.92
CA THR A 151 -8.89 -10.05 4.59
C THR A 151 -8.04 -8.80 4.49
N ASN A 152 -8.03 -7.94 5.53
CA ASN A 152 -7.39 -6.62 5.55
C ASN A 152 -7.91 -5.67 4.45
N VAL A 153 -9.06 -5.98 3.85
CA VAL A 153 -9.70 -5.09 2.88
C VAL A 153 -10.32 -3.93 3.63
N VAL A 154 -9.95 -2.73 3.23
CA VAL A 154 -10.57 -1.47 3.66
C VAL A 154 -11.50 -1.00 2.56
N MET A 155 -12.72 -0.63 2.91
CA MET A 155 -13.69 0.03 2.05
C MET A 155 -13.91 1.44 2.58
N VAL A 156 -13.80 2.41 1.69
CA VAL A 156 -14.07 3.81 1.98
C VAL A 156 -15.20 4.27 1.07
N SER A 157 -16.20 4.94 1.61
CA SER A 157 -17.29 5.55 0.86
C SER A 157 -17.43 7.03 1.20
N TRP A 158 -17.92 7.81 0.24
CA TRP A 158 -18.08 9.25 0.37
C TRP A 158 -19.35 9.76 -0.33
N VAL A 159 -19.67 11.03 -0.11
CA VAL A 159 -20.78 11.69 -0.79
C VAL A 159 -20.47 11.79 -2.28
N ASP A 160 -21.38 11.29 -3.10
CA ASP A 160 -21.24 11.39 -4.55
C ASP A 160 -21.33 12.85 -5.03
N VAL A 161 -20.40 13.23 -5.90
CA VAL A 161 -20.34 14.53 -6.55
C VAL A 161 -20.41 14.30 -8.06
N PRO A 162 -21.58 14.33 -8.67
CA PRO A 162 -21.74 14.06 -10.10
C PRO A 162 -21.08 15.17 -10.92
N ILE A 163 -20.17 14.78 -11.79
CA ILE A 163 -19.52 15.67 -12.74
C ILE A 163 -20.29 15.70 -14.05
N SER A 164 -20.48 16.90 -14.61
CA SER A 164 -21.14 17.07 -15.89
C SER A 164 -20.31 16.44 -17.02
N PRO A 165 -20.91 15.78 -18.03
CA PRO A 165 -20.17 15.12 -19.10
C PRO A 165 -19.17 16.02 -19.84
N GLY A 166 -19.42 17.33 -19.93
CA GLY A 166 -18.51 18.30 -20.54
C GLY A 166 -17.31 18.72 -19.68
N ASP A 167 -17.23 18.25 -18.43
CA ASP A 167 -16.18 18.62 -17.48
C ASP A 167 -15.15 17.53 -17.24
N PHE A 168 -15.23 16.43 -17.99
CA PHE A 168 -14.16 15.45 -18.09
C PHE A 168 -13.05 15.94 -19.02
N GLU A 169 -11.80 15.63 -18.67
CA GLU A 169 -10.64 15.93 -19.52
C GLU A 169 -10.66 15.06 -20.78
N ASP A 170 -10.97 13.78 -20.60
CA ASP A 170 -11.15 12.77 -21.65
C ASP A 170 -12.04 11.62 -21.14
N ASP A 171 -12.30 10.64 -22.01
CA ASP A 171 -13.17 9.48 -21.70
C ASP A 171 -12.56 8.53 -20.68
N THR A 172 -11.28 8.68 -20.29
CA THR A 172 -10.59 7.83 -19.33
C THR A 172 -10.49 8.45 -17.96
N MET A 173 -10.76 9.75 -17.82
CA MET A 173 -10.70 10.45 -16.56
C MET A 173 -11.68 9.87 -15.54
N GLN A 174 -11.21 9.60 -14.34
CA GLN A 174 -12.05 9.17 -13.20
C GLN A 174 -12.45 10.40 -12.37
N THR A 175 -13.65 10.34 -11.77
CA THR A 175 -14.20 11.45 -10.97
C THR A 175 -13.43 11.69 -9.66
N TYR A 176 -12.87 10.64 -9.09
CA TYR A 176 -12.21 10.71 -7.78
C TYR A 176 -10.78 10.23 -7.87
N ILE A 177 -9.86 11.00 -7.26
CA ILE A 177 -8.51 10.57 -6.93
C ILE A 177 -8.47 10.31 -5.43
N VAL A 178 -7.95 9.13 -5.06
CA VAL A 178 -7.80 8.71 -3.67
C VAL A 178 -6.33 8.45 -3.41
N GLU A 179 -5.71 9.36 -2.72
CA GLU A 179 -4.31 9.22 -2.29
C GLU A 179 -4.28 8.47 -0.97
N ILE A 180 -3.68 7.31 -0.96
CA ILE A 180 -3.55 6.48 0.24
C ILE A 180 -2.08 6.17 0.54
N TRP A 181 -1.76 6.14 1.81
CA TRP A 181 -0.55 5.58 2.37
C TRP A 181 -0.98 4.34 3.14
N ARG A 182 -0.79 3.18 2.53
CA ARG A 182 -1.22 1.89 3.08
C ARG A 182 -0.05 0.99 3.42
N CYS A 183 -0.25 0.12 4.39
CA CYS A 183 0.74 -0.85 4.79
C CYS A 183 0.72 -2.07 3.85
N THR A 184 1.89 -2.45 3.36
CA THR A 184 2.09 -3.66 2.55
C THR A 184 3.44 -4.28 2.89
N GLY A 185 3.45 -5.55 3.33
CA GLY A 185 4.69 -6.25 3.68
C GLY A 185 5.48 -5.61 4.83
N GLY A 186 4.83 -4.83 5.70
CA GLY A 186 5.48 -4.10 6.80
C GLY A 186 6.05 -2.73 6.41
N GLU A 187 5.86 -2.29 5.17
CA GLU A 187 6.28 -0.97 4.68
C GLU A 187 5.05 -0.13 4.33
N LEU A 188 5.09 1.16 4.70
CA LEU A 188 4.06 2.12 4.32
C LEU A 188 4.36 2.60 2.90
N ILE A 189 3.45 2.33 1.96
CA ILE A 189 3.59 2.72 0.55
C ILE A 189 2.54 3.76 0.17
N PHE A 190 2.93 4.71 -0.67
CA PHE A 190 2.01 5.63 -1.33
C PHE A 190 1.37 4.94 -2.55
N ASP A 191 0.05 4.90 -2.59
CA ASP A 191 -0.73 4.23 -3.64
C ASP A 191 -1.89 5.13 -4.07
N PRO A 192 -1.71 5.97 -5.11
CA PRO A 192 -2.80 6.77 -5.65
C PRO A 192 -3.73 5.89 -6.48
N LEU A 193 -5.00 5.93 -6.16
CA LEU A 193 -6.06 5.20 -6.82
C LEU A 193 -7.06 6.16 -7.45
N ALA A 194 -7.79 5.70 -8.46
CA ALA A 194 -8.86 6.47 -9.07
C ALA A 194 -10.12 5.64 -9.27
N THR A 195 -11.26 6.29 -9.18
CA THR A 195 -12.57 5.66 -9.42
C THR A 195 -13.61 6.70 -9.83
N SER A 196 -14.61 6.27 -10.58
CA SER A 196 -15.82 7.09 -10.84
C SER A 196 -16.99 6.69 -9.92
N LEU A 197 -16.77 5.73 -9.01
CA LEU A 197 -17.76 5.32 -8.02
C LEU A 197 -17.54 6.12 -6.72
N ALA A 198 -18.61 6.38 -5.96
CA ALA A 198 -18.51 7.05 -4.66
C ALA A 198 -17.98 6.13 -3.54
N PHE A 199 -17.19 5.14 -3.89
CA PHE A 199 -16.46 4.26 -2.97
C PHE A 199 -15.25 3.63 -3.65
N ILE A 200 -14.34 3.10 -2.82
CA ILE A 200 -13.19 2.31 -3.26
C ILE A 200 -12.84 1.24 -2.23
N THR A 201 -12.18 0.20 -2.68
CA THR A 201 -11.64 -0.85 -1.80
C THR A 201 -10.17 -1.10 -2.12
N PHE A 202 -9.38 -1.34 -1.07
CA PHE A 202 -7.96 -1.68 -1.18
C PHE A 202 -7.55 -2.57 0.00
N ILE A 203 -6.38 -3.19 -0.08
CA ILE A 203 -5.81 -3.98 1.02
C ILE A 203 -4.87 -3.07 1.81
N ASP A 204 -5.00 -3.08 3.15
CA ASP A 204 -4.12 -2.39 4.08
C ASP A 204 -3.73 -3.36 5.20
N GLU A 205 -2.51 -3.87 5.14
CA GLU A 205 -2.01 -4.92 6.03
C GLU A 205 -1.59 -4.34 7.40
N PRO A 206 -1.62 -5.11 8.48
CA PRO A 206 -1.03 -4.72 9.75
C PRO A 206 0.49 -4.81 9.71
N GLY A 207 1.18 -4.11 10.63
CA GLY A 207 2.59 -4.34 10.90
C GLY A 207 3.54 -3.20 10.51
N CYS A 208 3.05 -2.13 9.91
CA CYS A 208 3.85 -0.95 9.67
C CYS A 208 4.09 -0.15 10.95
N SER A 209 5.24 0.52 11.03
CA SER A 209 5.60 1.41 12.14
C SER A 209 4.83 2.73 12.12
N GLU A 210 4.44 3.19 10.94
CA GLU A 210 3.64 4.38 10.74
C GLU A 210 2.19 3.99 10.43
N ALA A 211 1.25 4.84 10.84
CA ALA A 211 -0.16 4.61 10.64
C ALA A 211 -0.55 4.87 9.17
N SER A 212 -1.31 3.95 8.61
CA SER A 212 -1.94 4.15 7.31
C SER A 212 -2.92 5.32 7.35
N HIS A 213 -3.00 6.07 6.25
CA HIS A 213 -3.85 7.26 6.13
C HIS A 213 -4.16 7.55 4.67
N GLY A 214 -5.04 8.50 4.41
CA GLY A 214 -5.35 8.88 3.04
C GLY A 214 -6.38 9.99 2.95
N ARG A 215 -6.63 10.41 1.70
CA ARG A 215 -7.51 11.52 1.37
C ARG A 215 -8.15 11.35 0.00
N VAL A 216 -9.34 11.91 -0.17
CA VAL A 216 -10.13 11.85 -1.41
C VAL A 216 -10.26 13.24 -2.00
N PHE A 217 -10.05 13.33 -3.32
CA PHE A 217 -10.32 14.52 -4.11
C PHE A 217 -11.40 14.21 -5.14
N VAL A 218 -12.25 15.17 -5.39
CA VAL A 218 -13.04 15.24 -6.62
C VAL A 218 -12.18 15.90 -7.68
N GLN A 219 -12.08 15.32 -8.87
CA GLN A 219 -11.38 15.95 -9.99
C GLN A 219 -12.32 16.20 -11.18
N GLU A 220 -12.09 17.29 -11.86
CA GLU A 220 -12.69 17.63 -13.14
C GLU A 220 -11.61 18.34 -14.00
N LYS A 221 -11.84 18.55 -15.28
CA LYS A 221 -10.82 19.01 -16.23
C LYS A 221 -10.09 20.31 -15.85
N HIS A 222 -10.62 21.14 -14.96
CA HIS A 222 -9.98 22.39 -14.53
C HIS A 222 -9.23 22.25 -13.19
N GLY A 223 -9.43 21.16 -12.44
CA GLY A 223 -8.75 20.98 -11.17
C GLY A 223 -9.40 20.02 -10.20
N TYR A 224 -9.10 20.22 -8.92
CA TYR A 224 -9.47 19.34 -7.83
C TYR A 224 -10.29 20.10 -6.78
N ALA A 225 -11.26 19.40 -6.16
CA ALA A 225 -11.94 19.86 -4.96
C ALA A 225 -11.62 18.92 -3.80
N GLY A 226 -11.30 19.50 -2.66
CA GLY A 226 -10.87 18.73 -1.48
C GLY A 226 -9.53 19.22 -0.93
N PRO A 227 -8.84 18.37 -0.16
CA PRO A 227 -9.18 16.98 0.12
C PRO A 227 -10.28 16.80 1.17
N ALA A 228 -10.88 15.60 1.16
CA ALA A 228 -11.59 15.04 2.30
C ALA A 228 -10.68 13.97 2.93
N GLU A 229 -10.28 14.17 4.17
CA GLU A 229 -9.46 13.21 4.91
C GLU A 229 -10.25 11.93 5.20
N ILE A 230 -9.58 10.77 5.09
CA ILE A 230 -10.18 9.47 5.37
C ILE A 230 -9.98 9.16 6.87
N PRO A 231 -11.07 9.05 7.67
CA PRO A 231 -10.98 8.54 9.04
C PRO A 231 -10.56 7.07 8.98
N TRP A 232 -9.29 6.77 9.28
CA TRP A 232 -8.75 5.43 9.04
C TRP A 232 -9.32 4.42 10.05
N PRO A 233 -9.80 3.24 9.60
CA PRO A 233 -10.37 2.25 10.49
C PRO A 233 -9.28 1.49 11.25
N GLU A 234 -9.52 1.20 12.53
CA GLU A 234 -8.61 0.43 13.38
C GLU A 234 -8.46 -1.03 12.88
N TYR A 235 -7.31 -1.64 13.21
CA TYR A 235 -7.00 -3.05 12.92
C TYR A 235 -7.80 -4.04 13.78
#